data_30b3a5be3d1dc14f30a5eeb27ba24b39
#
_entry.id   30b3a5be3d1dc14f30a5eeb27ba24b39
#
_cell.length_a   1.000
_cell.length_b   1.000
_cell.length_c   1.000
_cell.angle_alpha   90.00
_cell.angle_beta   90.00
_cell.angle_gamma   90.00
#
_symmetry.space_group_name_H-M   'P 1'
#
loop_
_entity.id
_entity.type
_entity.pdbx_description
1 polymer ?
#
loop_
_entity_poly.entity_id
_entity_poly.type
_entity_poly.pdbx_seq_one_letter_code
_entity_poly.pdbx_strand_id
1 'polypeptide(L)'
;MSVAAEKVREILSQNILADGFDTIQDLDKSHGSWIVDERNGKEYLDMFSMFASGAIGYNHPRIVESQELLGRVALSKPTLSDIYNSDYADFVRVFDEIAIPDYLKHAFFVEGGALGVENALKTAFDWK
;
A
#
# COMPACT_ATOMS: atom_id res chain seq x y z
N MET A 1 -5.94 6.07 23.06
CA MET A 1 -6.82 7.21 22.75
C MET A 1 -6.51 7.64 21.33
N SER A 2 -7.50 7.69 20.46
CA SER A 2 -7.33 8.19 19.08
C SER A 2 -7.29 9.73 19.08
N VAL A 3 -6.57 10.29 18.12
CA VAL A 3 -6.55 11.73 17.89
C VAL A 3 -7.88 12.15 17.27
N ALA A 4 -8.48 13.25 17.74
CA ALA A 4 -9.69 13.78 17.12
C ALA A 4 -9.35 14.33 15.70
N ALA A 5 -10.25 14.11 14.75
CA ALA A 5 -10.05 14.45 13.35
C ALA A 5 -9.66 15.92 13.13
N GLU A 6 -10.26 16.83 13.91
CA GLU A 6 -9.98 18.27 13.87
C GLU A 6 -8.54 18.63 14.29
N LYS A 7 -7.87 17.75 15.06
CA LYS A 7 -6.52 17.94 15.58
C LYS A 7 -5.41 17.31 14.73
N VAL A 8 -5.79 16.49 13.75
CA VAL A 8 -4.83 15.71 12.96
C VAL A 8 -3.79 16.59 12.29
N ARG A 9 -4.20 17.62 11.55
CA ARG A 9 -3.26 18.52 10.87
C ARG A 9 -2.38 19.32 11.81
N GLU A 10 -2.95 19.82 12.91
CA GLU A 10 -2.21 20.54 13.95
C GLU A 10 -1.07 19.66 14.52
N ILE A 11 -1.40 18.41 14.85
CA ILE A 11 -0.40 17.47 15.39
C ILE A 11 0.66 17.10 14.37
N LEU A 12 0.26 16.77 13.15
CA LEU A 12 1.20 16.40 12.09
C LEU A 12 2.17 17.54 11.77
N SER A 13 1.66 18.78 11.66
CA SER A 13 2.48 19.96 11.31
C SER A 13 3.52 20.33 12.35
N GLN A 14 3.47 19.76 13.56
CA GLN A 14 4.52 19.96 14.56
C GLN A 14 5.85 19.30 14.18
N ASN A 15 5.82 18.23 13.39
CA ASN A 15 7.01 17.44 13.12
C ASN A 15 7.23 17.09 11.64
N ILE A 16 6.19 17.21 10.80
CA ILE A 16 6.26 16.93 9.38
C ILE A 16 5.67 18.07 8.55
N LEU A 17 6.03 18.14 7.27
CA LEU A 17 5.40 19.03 6.30
C LEU A 17 3.98 18.51 5.99
N ALA A 18 2.96 19.11 6.62
CA ALA A 18 1.56 18.72 6.46
C ALA A 18 0.87 19.54 5.35
N ASP A 19 1.39 19.45 4.12
CA ASP A 19 0.94 20.21 2.94
C ASP A 19 -0.05 19.42 2.05
N GLY A 20 -0.51 18.25 2.49
CA GLY A 20 -1.50 17.44 1.79
C GLY A 20 -2.89 18.09 1.70
N PHE A 21 -3.82 17.38 1.06
CA PHE A 21 -5.22 17.81 0.97
C PHE A 21 -5.83 18.07 2.35
N ASP A 22 -6.82 18.98 2.40
CA ASP A 22 -7.47 19.31 3.68
C ASP A 22 -8.45 18.23 4.19
N THR A 23 -8.61 17.14 3.50
CA THR A 23 -9.48 16.03 3.90
C THR A 23 -8.78 15.16 4.95
N ILE A 24 -9.48 14.83 6.02
CA ILE A 24 -9.06 13.83 7.00
C ILE A 24 -9.82 12.54 6.70
N GLN A 25 -9.13 11.54 6.22
CA GLN A 25 -9.76 10.31 5.79
C GLN A 25 -10.30 9.48 6.97
N ASP A 26 -11.59 9.17 6.95
CA ASP A 26 -12.22 8.14 7.76
C ASP A 26 -11.89 6.77 7.15
N LEU A 27 -11.01 6.00 7.80
CA LEU A 27 -10.56 4.71 7.29
C LEU A 27 -11.66 3.65 7.29
N ASP A 28 -12.62 3.76 8.21
CA ASP A 28 -13.71 2.79 8.33
C ASP A 28 -14.85 3.04 7.33
N LYS A 29 -15.12 4.32 7.04
CA LYS A 29 -16.23 4.71 6.17
C LYS A 29 -15.85 4.93 4.72
N SER A 30 -14.61 5.22 4.42
CA SER A 30 -14.15 5.31 3.02
C SER A 30 -14.35 3.96 2.31
N HIS A 31 -14.86 3.98 1.07
CA HIS A 31 -15.26 2.76 0.37
C HIS A 31 -15.12 2.88 -1.15
N GLY A 32 -14.72 1.82 -1.80
CA GLY A 32 -14.53 1.82 -3.25
C GLY A 32 -13.63 2.97 -3.71
N SER A 33 -14.15 3.87 -4.52
CA SER A 33 -13.44 5.08 -4.98
C SER A 33 -13.84 6.35 -4.21
N TRP A 34 -14.39 6.22 -3.01
CA TRP A 34 -14.85 7.36 -2.22
C TRP A 34 -14.06 7.50 -0.93
N ILE A 35 -13.51 8.69 -0.73
CA ILE A 35 -12.91 9.12 0.53
C ILE A 35 -13.97 9.83 1.35
N VAL A 36 -14.19 9.40 2.59
CA VAL A 36 -15.06 10.06 3.56
C VAL A 36 -14.23 10.93 4.48
N ASP A 37 -14.60 12.20 4.64
CA ASP A 37 -13.94 13.09 5.60
C ASP A 37 -14.47 12.80 7.01
N GLU A 38 -13.60 12.39 7.91
CA GLU A 38 -13.92 12.01 9.28
C GLU A 38 -14.55 13.17 10.09
N ARG A 39 -14.23 14.43 9.77
CA ARG A 39 -14.72 15.62 10.48
C ARG A 39 -16.19 15.90 10.24
N ASN A 40 -16.70 15.58 9.05
CA ASN A 40 -18.03 16.02 8.63
C ASN A 40 -18.84 15.00 7.83
N GLY A 41 -18.24 13.85 7.52
CA GLY A 41 -18.87 12.77 6.73
C GLY A 41 -19.04 13.08 5.25
N LYS A 42 -18.41 14.14 4.75
CA LYS A 42 -18.49 14.49 3.32
C LYS A 42 -17.70 13.49 2.49
N GLU A 43 -18.28 13.05 1.39
CA GLU A 43 -17.66 12.12 0.44
C GLU A 43 -16.99 12.87 -0.71
N TYR A 44 -15.80 12.39 -1.09
CA TYR A 44 -15.03 12.88 -2.23
C TYR A 44 -14.67 11.72 -3.14
N LEU A 45 -14.90 11.88 -4.44
CA LEU A 45 -14.42 10.92 -5.41
C LEU A 45 -12.88 10.96 -5.44
N ASP A 46 -12.25 9.81 -5.18
CA ASP A 46 -10.80 9.69 -5.18
C ASP A 46 -10.26 9.66 -6.62
N MET A 47 -9.74 10.78 -7.08
CA MET A 47 -9.00 10.89 -8.34
C MET A 47 -7.48 10.87 -8.14
N PHE A 48 -7.04 10.67 -6.89
CA PHE A 48 -5.63 10.64 -6.52
C PHE A 48 -5.08 9.21 -6.41
N SER A 49 -5.89 8.27 -5.88
CA SER A 49 -5.56 6.83 -5.72
C SER A 49 -4.22 6.58 -5.04
N MET A 50 -3.80 7.47 -4.13
CA MET A 50 -2.49 7.43 -3.46
C MET A 50 -1.33 7.20 -4.46
N PHE A 51 -1.27 8.00 -5.52
CA PHE A 51 -0.34 7.85 -6.65
C PHE A 51 -0.46 6.47 -7.33
N ALA A 52 -1.69 6.00 -7.56
CA ALA A 52 -2.00 4.69 -8.13
C ALA A 52 -1.60 3.47 -7.25
N SER A 53 -1.18 3.66 -6.02
CA SER A 53 -0.92 2.56 -5.09
C SER A 53 -2.20 1.96 -4.49
N GLY A 54 -3.30 2.72 -4.49
CA GLY A 54 -4.62 2.27 -4.03
C GLY A 54 -5.49 1.68 -5.15
N ALA A 55 -4.94 0.82 -6.00
CA ALA A 55 -5.57 0.35 -7.23
C ALA A 55 -6.95 -0.32 -7.07
N ILE A 56 -7.24 -0.92 -5.92
CA ILE A 56 -8.51 -1.62 -5.64
C ILE A 56 -9.49 -0.77 -4.83
N GLY A 57 -9.13 0.48 -4.51
CA GLY A 57 -9.94 1.36 -3.68
C GLY A 57 -9.96 1.01 -2.19
N TYR A 58 -10.87 1.67 -1.46
CA TYR A 58 -10.96 1.58 -0.01
C TYR A 58 -11.93 0.48 0.43
N ASN A 59 -11.57 -0.24 1.48
CA ASN A 59 -12.39 -1.27 2.13
C ASN A 59 -13.04 -2.25 1.14
N HIS A 60 -12.26 -2.69 0.14
CA HIS A 60 -12.74 -3.68 -0.81
C HIS A 60 -13.19 -4.95 -0.07
N PRO A 61 -14.40 -5.50 -0.33
CA PRO A 61 -14.96 -6.61 0.46
C PRO A 61 -14.01 -7.79 0.63
N ARG A 62 -13.32 -8.22 -0.44
CA ARG A 62 -12.36 -9.33 -0.35
C ARG A 62 -11.14 -9.04 0.52
N ILE A 63 -10.73 -7.78 0.65
CA ILE A 63 -9.64 -7.39 1.56
C ILE A 63 -10.16 -7.40 3.00
N VAL A 64 -11.37 -6.89 3.24
CA VAL A 64 -12.01 -6.94 4.56
C VAL A 64 -12.22 -8.39 5.02
N GLU A 65 -12.67 -9.28 4.15
CA GLU A 65 -12.79 -10.71 4.42
C GLU A 65 -11.43 -11.38 4.77
N SER A 66 -10.33 -10.81 4.28
CA SER A 66 -8.96 -11.29 4.55
C SER A 66 -8.31 -10.65 5.78
N GLN A 67 -9.06 -9.90 6.60
CA GLN A 67 -8.52 -9.12 7.72
C GLN A 67 -7.73 -9.97 8.72
N GLU A 68 -8.18 -11.19 9.02
CA GLU A 68 -7.47 -12.09 9.93
C GLU A 68 -6.09 -12.50 9.37
N LEU A 69 -6.04 -12.87 8.10
CA LEU A 69 -4.78 -13.18 7.41
C LEU A 69 -3.83 -11.98 7.42
N LEU A 70 -4.34 -10.81 7.04
CA LEU A 70 -3.57 -9.57 6.99
C LEU A 70 -3.04 -9.19 8.38
N GLY A 71 -3.87 -9.31 9.43
CA GLY A 71 -3.48 -9.08 10.81
C GLY A 71 -2.38 -10.04 11.27
N ARG A 72 -2.50 -11.34 10.95
CA ARG A 72 -1.47 -12.34 11.27
C ARG A 72 -0.14 -12.02 10.58
N VAL A 73 -0.17 -11.67 9.31
CA VAL A 73 1.04 -11.34 8.54
C VAL A 73 1.68 -10.04 9.07
N ALA A 74 0.87 -9.04 9.46
CA ALA A 74 1.36 -7.77 10.00
C ALA A 74 2.07 -7.91 11.36
N LEU A 75 1.74 -8.94 12.17
CA LEU A 75 2.41 -9.21 13.44
C LEU A 75 3.87 -9.68 13.26
N SER A 76 4.19 -10.22 12.10
CA SER A 76 5.53 -10.70 11.79
C SER A 76 5.95 -10.08 10.47
N LYS A 77 7.03 -9.33 10.44
CA LYS A 77 7.53 -8.74 9.19
C LYS A 77 7.95 -9.87 8.23
N PRO A 78 7.15 -10.22 7.19
CA PRO A 78 7.57 -11.16 6.16
C PRO A 78 8.77 -10.54 5.46
N THR A 79 9.92 -11.17 5.56
CA THR A 79 11.12 -10.63 4.94
C THR A 79 11.25 -11.06 3.50
N LEU A 80 11.91 -10.24 2.72
CA LEU A 80 12.17 -10.49 1.31
C LEU A 80 13.54 -11.14 1.05
N SER A 81 14.39 -11.30 2.07
CA SER A 81 15.79 -11.67 1.85
C SER A 81 16.21 -12.98 2.53
N ASP A 82 16.51 -12.94 3.81
CA ASP A 82 17.34 -14.01 4.43
C ASP A 82 16.54 -15.10 5.13
N ILE A 83 15.29 -14.81 5.46
CA ILE A 83 14.39 -15.78 6.12
C ILE A 83 13.07 -15.84 5.35
N TYR A 84 12.71 -17.03 4.92
CA TYR A 84 11.52 -17.27 4.12
C TYR A 84 10.39 -17.88 4.95
N ASN A 85 9.15 -17.68 4.47
CA ASN A 85 7.96 -18.28 5.06
C ASN A 85 6.97 -18.72 3.96
N SER A 86 6.00 -19.53 4.36
CA SER A 86 5.02 -20.10 3.43
C SER A 86 4.10 -19.06 2.79
N ASP A 87 3.70 -18.02 3.52
CA ASP A 87 2.84 -16.95 2.97
C ASP A 87 3.56 -16.17 1.88
N TYR A 88 4.86 -15.92 2.05
CA TYR A 88 5.66 -15.29 1.00
C TYR A 88 5.84 -16.19 -0.22
N ALA A 89 6.05 -17.49 -0.01
CA ALA A 89 6.13 -18.45 -1.11
C ALA A 89 4.81 -18.55 -1.90
N ASP A 90 3.66 -18.55 -1.21
CA ASP A 90 2.34 -18.53 -1.85
C ASP A 90 2.11 -17.23 -2.63
N PHE A 91 2.50 -16.09 -2.08
CA PHE A 91 2.43 -14.83 -2.80
C PHE A 91 3.24 -14.89 -4.11
N VAL A 92 4.50 -15.34 -4.06
CA VAL A 92 5.36 -15.43 -5.25
C VAL A 92 4.79 -16.39 -6.28
N ARG A 93 4.27 -17.54 -5.85
CA ARG A 93 3.62 -18.53 -6.74
C ARG A 93 2.41 -17.93 -7.46
N VAL A 94 1.50 -17.28 -6.73
CA VAL A 94 0.30 -16.66 -7.32
C VAL A 94 0.69 -15.49 -8.23
N PHE A 95 1.70 -14.71 -7.84
CA PHE A 95 2.19 -13.61 -8.64
C PHE A 95 2.81 -14.10 -9.97
N ASP A 96 3.56 -15.19 -9.93
CA ASP A 96 4.11 -15.84 -11.13
C ASP A 96 2.99 -16.32 -12.06
N GLU A 97 2.00 -17.03 -11.51
CA GLU A 97 0.87 -17.57 -12.28
C GLU A 97 0.01 -16.50 -12.96
N ILE A 98 -0.14 -15.31 -12.36
CA ILE A 98 -1.12 -14.30 -12.80
C ILE A 98 -0.45 -13.10 -13.48
N ALA A 99 0.70 -12.66 -12.97
CA ALA A 99 1.26 -11.35 -13.30
C ALA A 99 2.58 -11.40 -14.08
N ILE A 100 3.38 -12.45 -13.89
CA ILE A 100 4.68 -12.57 -14.59
C ILE A 100 4.44 -13.19 -15.97
N PRO A 101 4.79 -12.50 -17.08
CA PRO A 101 4.71 -13.10 -18.39
C PRO A 101 5.82 -14.16 -18.60
N ASP A 102 5.54 -15.19 -19.41
CA ASP A 102 6.43 -16.33 -19.63
C ASP A 102 7.87 -15.99 -20.05
N TYR A 103 8.10 -14.83 -20.65
CA TYR A 103 9.40 -14.36 -21.07
C TYR A 103 10.21 -13.65 -19.96
N LEU A 104 9.61 -13.37 -18.79
CA LEU A 104 10.27 -12.82 -17.60
C LEU A 104 10.34 -13.90 -16.52
N LYS A 105 11.50 -14.55 -16.38
CA LYS A 105 11.68 -15.70 -15.49
C LYS A 105 11.98 -15.32 -14.03
N HIS A 106 12.36 -14.07 -13.77
CA HIS A 106 12.88 -13.66 -12.48
C HIS A 106 12.16 -12.38 -12.00
N ALA A 107 11.79 -12.38 -10.73
CA ALA A 107 11.24 -11.22 -10.05
C ALA A 107 12.16 -10.81 -8.90
N PHE A 108 12.28 -9.51 -8.68
CA PHE A 108 12.98 -8.93 -7.54
C PHE A 108 12.10 -7.89 -6.89
N PHE A 109 11.73 -8.13 -5.63
CA PHE A 109 10.80 -7.27 -4.90
C PHE A 109 11.56 -6.28 -4.03
N VAL A 110 11.22 -4.99 -4.18
CA VAL A 110 11.78 -3.88 -3.40
C VAL A 110 10.68 -2.92 -2.99
N GLU A 111 10.93 -2.10 -1.99
CA GLU A 111 9.98 -1.10 -1.52
C GLU A 111 10.01 0.14 -2.42
N GLY A 112 8.88 0.43 -3.05
CA GLY A 112 8.65 1.69 -3.79
C GLY A 112 9.23 1.73 -5.21
N GLY A 113 8.60 2.56 -6.04
CA GLY A 113 8.93 2.70 -7.45
C GLY A 113 10.35 3.23 -7.71
N ALA A 114 10.85 4.14 -6.86
CA ALA A 114 12.19 4.69 -6.99
C ALA A 114 13.27 3.60 -6.87
N LEU A 115 13.15 2.72 -5.88
CA LEU A 115 14.06 1.59 -5.71
C LEU A 115 13.89 0.55 -6.83
N GLY A 116 12.68 0.37 -7.33
CA GLY A 116 12.41 -0.47 -8.49
C GLY A 116 13.18 0.00 -9.73
N VAL A 117 13.10 1.30 -10.04
CA VAL A 117 13.83 1.90 -11.17
C VAL A 117 15.35 1.86 -10.95
N GLU A 118 15.81 2.18 -9.74
CA GLU A 118 17.25 2.12 -9.39
C GLU A 118 17.82 0.72 -9.61
N ASN A 119 17.15 -0.33 -9.14
CA ASN A 119 17.61 -1.70 -9.32
C ASN A 119 17.54 -2.15 -10.79
N ALA A 120 16.52 -1.72 -11.54
CA ALA A 120 16.47 -1.98 -12.98
C ALA A 120 17.65 -1.33 -13.71
N LEU A 121 18.03 -0.11 -13.38
CA LEU A 121 19.22 0.56 -13.95
C LEU A 121 20.51 -0.15 -13.56
N LYS A 122 20.67 -0.55 -12.30
CA LYS A 122 21.84 -1.32 -11.84
C LYS A 122 21.98 -2.62 -12.64
N THR A 123 20.88 -3.35 -12.81
CA THR A 123 20.86 -4.58 -13.61
C THR A 123 21.25 -4.31 -15.07
N ALA A 124 20.75 -3.24 -15.66
CA ALA A 124 21.08 -2.86 -17.03
C ALA A 124 22.56 -2.48 -17.20
N PHE A 125 23.15 -1.81 -16.21
CA PHE A 125 24.59 -1.48 -16.23
C PHE A 125 25.46 -2.70 -16.00
N ASP A 126 25.05 -3.63 -15.16
CA ASP A 126 25.79 -4.85 -14.86
C ASP A 126 25.76 -5.85 -16.03
N TRP A 127 24.71 -5.79 -16.86
CA TRP A 127 24.57 -6.62 -18.05
C TRP A 127 25.62 -6.37 -19.14
N LYS A 128 26.27 -5.19 -19.16
CA LYS A 128 27.33 -4.84 -20.12
C LYS A 128 28.69 -5.37 -19.67
#